data_a73ec3c3f7b6a75f625eac5ff8c178e8
#
_entry.id   a73ec3c3f7b6a75f625eac5ff8c178e8
#
_cell.length_a   1.000
_cell.length_b   1.000
_cell.length_c   1.000
_cell.angle_alpha   90.00
_cell.angle_beta   90.00
_cell.angle_gamma   90.00
#
_symmetry.space_group_name_H-M   'P 1'
#
loop_
_entity.id
_entity.type
_entity.pdbx_description
1 polymer ?
#
loop_
_entity_poly.entity_id
_entity_poly.type
_entity_poly.pdbx_seq_one_letter_code
_entity_poly.pdbx_strand_id
1 'polypeptide(L)'
;MENSNIAVWDNYFTVDSCPEVLNYSYFDHLDIQYLKKKEMYFINLTGMAYTDNLIINTFGHFLNGKTISFEELLKENKLDKNLIELIHLFNPKNKLKITDAENTKIKKILEEWFSPLKNEWYPYLHYLKKRGEK
;
A
#
# COMPACT_ATOMS: atom_id res chain seq x y z
N MET A 1 -8.14 8.89 -31.07
CA MET A 1 -9.22 9.72 -30.49
C MET A 1 -9.38 9.31 -29.02
N GLU A 2 -9.11 10.23 -28.12
CA GLU A 2 -9.31 9.93 -26.68
C GLU A 2 -10.80 9.92 -26.38
N ASN A 3 -11.29 8.81 -25.85
CA ASN A 3 -12.67 8.71 -25.41
C ASN A 3 -12.73 9.16 -23.94
N SER A 4 -13.11 10.42 -23.69
CA SER A 4 -13.19 11.02 -22.36
C SER A 4 -14.28 10.40 -21.47
N ASN A 5 -15.19 9.61 -22.04
CA ASN A 5 -16.32 9.01 -21.33
C ASN A 5 -16.02 7.63 -20.74
N ILE A 6 -14.78 7.16 -20.80
CA ILE A 6 -14.39 5.88 -20.23
C ILE A 6 -14.07 6.05 -18.74
N ALA A 7 -14.81 5.33 -17.89
CA ALA A 7 -14.50 5.20 -16.49
C ALA A 7 -13.30 4.26 -16.30
N VAL A 8 -12.40 4.60 -15.38
CA VAL A 8 -11.29 3.73 -14.97
C VAL A 8 -11.67 2.99 -13.71
N TRP A 9 -11.52 1.67 -13.72
CA TRP A 9 -11.72 0.81 -12.57
C TRP A 9 -10.38 0.24 -12.13
N ASP A 10 -9.93 0.60 -10.91
CA ASP A 10 -8.64 0.22 -10.36
C ASP A 10 -8.79 -0.89 -9.31
N ASN A 11 -8.25 -2.07 -9.61
CA ASN A 11 -8.23 -3.23 -8.72
C ASN A 11 -6.87 -3.47 -8.07
N TYR A 12 -5.96 -2.50 -8.11
CA TYR A 12 -4.59 -2.66 -7.60
C TYR A 12 -4.54 -3.04 -6.11
N PHE A 13 -5.41 -2.44 -5.31
CA PHE A 13 -5.39 -2.58 -3.84
C PHE A 13 -6.27 -3.72 -3.32
N THR A 14 -7.17 -4.24 -4.12
CA THR A 14 -8.09 -5.29 -3.64
C THR A 14 -7.37 -6.56 -3.22
N VAL A 15 -7.86 -7.21 -2.17
CA VAL A 15 -7.34 -8.48 -1.66
C VAL A 15 -8.24 -9.68 -2.03
N ASP A 16 -9.29 -9.46 -2.80
CA ASP A 16 -10.31 -10.46 -3.10
C ASP A 16 -9.76 -11.69 -3.84
N SER A 17 -8.84 -11.48 -4.78
CA SER A 17 -8.29 -12.56 -5.61
C SER A 17 -7.09 -13.28 -4.97
N CYS A 18 -6.43 -12.65 -4.01
CA CYS A 18 -5.28 -13.22 -3.32
C CYS A 18 -5.26 -12.72 -1.86
N PRO A 19 -6.01 -13.38 -0.97
CA PRO A 19 -6.21 -12.88 0.39
C PRO A 19 -4.96 -12.91 1.27
N GLU A 20 -3.89 -13.54 0.84
CA GLU A 20 -2.61 -13.58 1.57
C GLU A 20 -1.68 -12.43 1.21
N VAL A 21 -2.00 -11.67 0.18
CA VAL A 21 -1.15 -10.62 -0.35
C VAL A 21 -1.88 -9.28 -0.30
N LEU A 22 -1.27 -8.31 0.36
CA LEU A 22 -1.67 -6.91 0.33
C LEU A 22 -0.77 -6.15 -0.63
N ASN A 23 -1.36 -5.48 -1.60
CA ASN A 23 -0.66 -4.53 -2.46
C ASN A 23 -0.83 -3.13 -1.91
N TYR A 24 0.26 -2.49 -1.56
CA TYR A 24 0.27 -1.08 -1.16
C TYR A 24 1.57 -0.44 -1.63
N SER A 25 1.44 0.66 -2.34
CA SER A 25 2.57 1.51 -2.74
C SER A 25 2.05 2.91 -3.01
N TYR A 26 2.97 3.85 -3.22
CA TYR A 26 2.59 5.12 -3.84
C TYR A 26 2.08 4.84 -5.26
N PHE A 27 1.17 5.66 -5.77
CA PHE A 27 0.42 5.40 -7.02
C PHE A 27 1.30 5.35 -8.29
N ASP A 28 2.36 4.55 -8.27
CA ASP A 28 3.30 4.37 -9.39
C ASP A 28 2.68 3.68 -10.60
N HIS A 29 1.55 2.99 -10.41
CA HIS A 29 0.82 2.31 -11.47
C HIS A 29 -0.09 3.25 -12.27
N LEU A 30 -0.19 4.53 -11.87
CA LEU A 30 -1.03 5.52 -12.52
C LEU A 30 -0.21 6.67 -13.10
N ASP A 31 -0.64 7.15 -14.25
CA ASP A 31 -0.21 8.42 -14.83
C ASP A 31 -1.23 9.50 -14.46
N ILE A 32 -0.80 10.51 -13.69
CA ILE A 32 -1.67 11.61 -13.25
C ILE A 32 -2.25 12.39 -14.44
N GLN A 33 -1.48 12.56 -15.50
CA GLN A 33 -1.96 13.28 -16.70
C GLN A 33 -3.04 12.52 -17.44
N TYR A 34 -2.91 11.20 -17.52
CA TYR A 34 -3.93 10.33 -18.06
C TYR A 34 -5.20 10.37 -17.20
N LEU A 35 -5.05 10.30 -15.88
CA LEU A 35 -6.16 10.28 -14.95
C LEU A 35 -6.98 11.57 -15.01
N LYS A 36 -6.34 12.73 -15.12
CA LYS A 36 -7.00 14.04 -15.21
C LYS A 36 -7.90 14.19 -16.44
N LYS A 37 -7.70 13.37 -17.46
CA LYS A 37 -8.50 13.36 -18.69
C LYS A 37 -9.74 12.47 -18.60
N LYS A 38 -9.92 11.75 -17.48
CA LYS A 38 -11.05 10.84 -17.28
C LYS A 38 -12.14 11.49 -16.45
N GLU A 39 -13.38 11.18 -16.78
CA GLU A 39 -14.55 11.69 -16.04
C GLU A 39 -14.73 10.97 -14.72
N MET A 40 -14.39 9.70 -14.67
CA MET A 40 -14.60 8.84 -13.51
C MET A 40 -13.42 7.93 -13.27
N TYR A 41 -13.05 7.82 -11.99
CA TYR A 41 -12.06 6.88 -11.53
C TYR A 41 -12.57 6.18 -10.27
N PHE A 42 -12.61 4.86 -10.33
CA PHE A 42 -13.06 4.01 -9.23
C PHE A 42 -11.90 3.21 -8.68
N ILE A 43 -11.68 3.29 -7.38
CA ILE A 43 -10.72 2.45 -6.68
C ILE A 43 -11.49 1.35 -5.96
N ASN A 44 -11.20 0.09 -6.30
CA ASN A 44 -11.70 -1.03 -5.54
C ASN A 44 -10.77 -1.24 -4.33
N LEU A 45 -11.26 -0.90 -3.15
CA LEU A 45 -10.51 -0.91 -1.90
C LEU A 45 -10.47 -2.32 -1.27
N THR A 46 -9.86 -2.41 -0.09
CA THR A 46 -9.62 -3.69 0.58
C THR A 46 -10.79 -4.16 1.44
N GLY A 47 -11.68 -3.25 1.84
CA GLY A 47 -12.70 -3.50 2.85
C GLY A 47 -12.21 -3.38 4.29
N MET A 48 -10.94 -3.08 4.50
CA MET A 48 -10.33 -2.86 5.81
C MET A 48 -10.27 -1.35 6.10
N ALA A 49 -10.97 -0.89 7.14
CA ALA A 49 -11.23 0.53 7.35
C ALA A 49 -9.98 1.41 7.45
N TYR A 50 -8.99 0.99 8.21
CA TYR A 50 -7.77 1.78 8.43
C TYR A 50 -6.84 1.72 7.22
N THR A 51 -6.77 0.57 6.56
CA THR A 51 -6.02 0.41 5.31
C THR A 51 -6.63 1.26 4.20
N ASP A 52 -7.94 1.24 4.07
CA ASP A 52 -8.66 2.02 3.06
C ASP A 52 -8.48 3.52 3.30
N ASN A 53 -8.50 3.95 4.56
CA ASN A 53 -8.21 5.34 4.91
C ASN A 53 -6.79 5.75 4.51
N LEU A 54 -5.80 4.89 4.74
CA LEU A 54 -4.42 5.12 4.30
C LEU A 54 -4.33 5.23 2.78
N ILE A 55 -5.00 4.35 2.04
CA ILE A 55 -5.03 4.38 0.57
C ILE A 55 -5.65 5.69 0.07
N ILE A 56 -6.76 6.11 0.66
CA ILE A 56 -7.45 7.36 0.30
C ILE A 56 -6.55 8.58 0.57
N ASN A 57 -5.87 8.61 1.71
CA ASN A 57 -4.94 9.70 2.04
C ASN A 57 -3.76 9.73 1.07
N THR A 58 -3.25 8.57 0.68
CA THR A 58 -2.18 8.45 -0.31
C THR A 58 -2.64 8.93 -1.69
N PHE A 59 -3.85 8.59 -2.08
CA PHE A 59 -4.44 9.03 -3.33
C PHE A 59 -4.64 10.56 -3.35
N GLY A 60 -5.14 11.13 -2.27
CA GLY A 60 -5.27 12.58 -2.13
C GLY A 60 -3.93 13.31 -2.26
N HIS A 61 -2.89 12.78 -1.66
CA HIS A 61 -1.53 13.29 -1.79
C HIS A 61 -1.03 13.20 -3.24
N PHE A 62 -1.29 12.10 -3.91
CA PHE A 62 -0.94 11.90 -5.33
C PHE A 62 -1.64 12.91 -6.24
N LEU A 63 -2.95 13.17 -6.01
CA LEU A 63 -3.75 14.08 -6.84
C LEU A 63 -3.39 15.55 -6.64
N ASN A 64 -3.11 15.96 -5.41
CA ASN A 64 -3.00 17.38 -5.04
C ASN A 64 -1.58 17.94 -5.17
N GLY A 65 -0.66 17.16 -5.70
CA GLY A 65 0.73 17.56 -5.75
C GLY A 65 1.42 17.45 -4.38
N LYS A 66 2.64 17.04 -4.41
CA LYS A 66 3.40 16.57 -3.25
C LYS A 66 3.90 17.75 -2.42
N THR A 67 3.22 18.09 -1.34
CA THR A 67 3.71 19.06 -0.35
C THR A 67 4.69 18.43 0.63
N ILE A 68 4.56 17.09 0.86
CA ILE A 68 5.47 16.31 1.70
C ILE A 68 5.89 15.04 0.95
N SER A 69 6.97 14.38 1.40
CA SER A 69 7.41 13.12 0.82
C SER A 69 6.45 11.96 1.17
N PHE A 70 6.56 10.87 0.42
CA PHE A 70 5.78 9.65 0.74
C PHE A 70 6.13 9.13 2.14
N GLU A 71 7.40 9.15 2.52
CA GLU A 71 7.82 8.75 3.86
C GLU A 71 7.16 9.61 4.95
N GLU A 72 7.11 10.92 4.77
CA GLU A 72 6.44 11.83 5.70
C GLU A 72 4.94 11.57 5.78
N LEU A 73 4.30 11.28 4.64
CA LEU A 73 2.89 10.88 4.61
C LEU A 73 2.64 9.64 5.46
N LEU A 74 3.50 8.64 5.35
CA LEU A 74 3.40 7.41 6.14
C LEU A 74 3.59 7.68 7.64
N LYS A 75 4.52 8.56 8.00
CA LYS A 75 4.72 9.00 9.39
C LYS A 75 3.50 9.72 9.94
N GLU A 76 2.90 10.60 9.16
CA GLU A 76 1.66 11.31 9.56
C GLU A 76 0.49 10.34 9.76
N ASN A 77 0.45 9.25 9.00
CA ASN A 77 -0.54 8.18 9.17
C ASN A 77 -0.14 7.16 10.26
N LYS A 78 0.89 7.47 11.04
CA LYS A 78 1.33 6.72 12.23
C LYS A 78 1.80 5.30 11.97
N LEU A 79 2.36 5.04 10.79
CA LEU A 79 3.00 3.77 10.52
C LEU A 79 4.28 3.64 11.35
N ASP A 80 4.55 2.41 11.81
CA ASP A 80 5.80 2.09 12.50
C ASP A 80 7.01 2.36 11.61
N LYS A 81 8.10 2.85 12.20
CA LYS A 81 9.32 3.19 11.45
C LYS A 81 9.91 2.00 10.70
N ASN A 82 9.88 0.81 11.28
CA ASN A 82 10.37 -0.40 10.62
C ASN A 82 9.47 -0.76 9.44
N LEU A 83 8.16 -0.56 9.57
CA LEU A 83 7.22 -0.79 8.48
C LEU A 83 7.44 0.20 7.33
N ILE A 84 7.69 1.46 7.64
CA ILE A 84 8.00 2.47 6.61
C ILE A 84 9.24 2.06 5.80
N GLU A 85 10.29 1.59 6.46
CA GLU A 85 11.49 1.08 5.79
C GLU A 85 11.22 -0.16 4.92
N LEU A 86 10.21 -0.94 5.26
CA LEU A 86 9.83 -2.16 4.55
C LEU A 86 8.65 -1.99 3.60
N ILE A 87 8.14 -0.77 3.43
CA ILE A 87 6.93 -0.55 2.63
C ILE A 87 7.06 -1.03 1.19
N HIS A 88 8.27 -1.04 0.65
CA HIS A 88 8.56 -1.57 -0.70
C HIS A 88 8.20 -3.05 -0.86
N LEU A 89 8.13 -3.82 0.23
CA LEU A 89 7.75 -5.23 0.19
C LEU A 89 6.27 -5.43 -0.20
N PHE A 90 5.46 -4.39 -0.07
CA PHE A 90 4.04 -4.41 -0.46
C PHE A 90 3.81 -3.93 -1.89
N ASN A 91 4.87 -3.55 -2.59
CA ASN A 91 4.78 -3.17 -3.99
C ASN A 91 4.94 -4.42 -4.88
N PRO A 92 3.91 -4.79 -5.68
CA PRO A 92 3.95 -6.01 -6.49
C PRO A 92 5.00 -5.97 -7.61
N LYS A 93 5.56 -4.79 -7.93
CA LYS A 93 6.67 -4.67 -8.88
C LYS A 93 7.98 -5.23 -8.33
N ASN A 94 8.12 -5.32 -7.01
CA ASN A 94 9.31 -5.83 -6.37
C ASN A 94 9.26 -7.36 -6.31
N LYS A 95 10.21 -8.03 -6.93
CA LYS A 95 10.39 -9.48 -6.80
C LYS A 95 11.04 -9.76 -5.46
N LEU A 96 10.28 -10.38 -4.57
CA LEU A 96 10.65 -10.43 -3.18
C LEU A 96 11.53 -11.63 -2.83
N LYS A 97 12.80 -11.33 -2.61
CA LYS A 97 13.62 -12.14 -1.73
C LYS A 97 13.82 -11.33 -0.44
N ILE A 98 13.26 -11.80 0.65
CA ILE A 98 13.33 -11.13 1.95
C ILE A 98 14.67 -11.45 2.59
N THR A 99 15.44 -10.42 2.93
CA THR A 99 16.72 -10.58 3.62
C THR A 99 16.51 -10.90 5.11
N ASP A 100 17.55 -11.44 5.77
CA ASP A 100 17.49 -11.71 7.21
C ASP A 100 17.26 -10.44 8.03
N ALA A 101 17.87 -9.33 7.61
CA ALA A 101 17.67 -8.03 8.27
C ALA A 101 16.23 -7.55 8.15
N GLU A 102 15.63 -7.68 6.96
CA GLU A 102 14.22 -7.36 6.73
C GLU A 102 13.30 -8.26 7.55
N ASN A 103 13.60 -9.56 7.61
CA ASN A 103 12.81 -10.50 8.40
C ASN A 103 12.87 -10.18 9.90
N THR A 104 14.02 -9.74 10.39
CA THR A 104 14.16 -9.28 11.78
C THR A 104 13.27 -8.06 12.05
N LYS A 105 13.20 -7.11 11.12
CA LYS A 105 12.30 -5.96 11.23
C LYS A 105 10.83 -6.37 11.21
N ILE A 106 10.44 -7.32 10.37
CA ILE A 106 9.07 -7.85 10.34
C ILE A 106 8.69 -8.43 11.70
N LYS A 107 9.58 -9.20 12.32
CA LYS A 107 9.35 -9.74 13.67
C LYS A 107 9.15 -8.64 14.71
N LYS A 108 9.97 -7.59 14.67
CA LYS A 108 9.80 -6.43 15.57
C LYS A 108 8.47 -5.73 15.39
N ILE A 109 8.02 -5.53 14.15
CA ILE A 109 6.71 -4.94 13.85
C ILE A 109 5.61 -5.77 14.48
N LEU A 110 5.66 -7.09 14.30
CA LEU A 110 4.66 -8.01 14.84
C LEU A 110 4.61 -8.01 16.38
N GLU A 111 5.75 -7.84 17.03
CA GLU A 111 5.88 -7.91 18.48
C GLU A 111 5.67 -6.56 19.17
N GLU A 112 6.13 -5.46 18.58
CA GLU A 112 6.27 -4.17 19.26
C GLU A 112 5.29 -3.10 18.78
N TRP A 113 4.74 -3.23 17.58
CA TRP A 113 3.82 -2.23 17.05
C TRP A 113 2.37 -2.57 17.37
N PHE A 114 1.70 -1.66 18.05
CA PHE A 114 0.29 -1.79 18.43
C PHE A 114 -0.53 -0.69 17.79
N SER A 115 -1.38 -1.04 16.82
CA SER A 115 -2.29 -0.11 16.19
C SER A 115 -3.44 -0.86 15.51
N PRO A 116 -4.58 -0.19 15.25
CA PRO A 116 -5.65 -0.80 14.46
C PRO A 116 -5.19 -1.22 13.06
N LEU A 117 -4.33 -0.43 12.43
CA LEU A 117 -3.77 -0.76 11.12
C LEU A 117 -2.93 -2.05 11.17
N LYS A 118 -2.12 -2.23 12.20
CA LYS A 118 -1.35 -3.47 12.40
C LYS A 118 -2.26 -4.69 12.51
N ASN A 119 -3.40 -4.55 13.18
CA ASN A 119 -4.36 -5.63 13.29
C ASN A 119 -4.92 -6.05 11.93
N GLU A 120 -5.15 -5.09 11.05
CA GLU A 120 -5.56 -5.37 9.66
C GLU A 120 -4.45 -6.03 8.84
N TRP A 121 -3.20 -5.60 9.05
CA TRP A 121 -2.04 -6.07 8.27
C TRP A 121 -1.39 -7.33 8.85
N TYR A 122 -1.81 -7.78 10.00
CA TYR A 122 -1.23 -8.93 10.71
C TYR A 122 -1.10 -10.19 9.83
N PRO A 123 -2.12 -10.63 9.07
CA PRO A 123 -1.97 -11.79 8.21
C PRO A 123 -0.91 -11.62 7.12
N TYR A 124 -0.82 -10.44 6.54
CA TYR A 124 0.14 -10.13 5.47
C TYR A 124 1.56 -10.06 5.98
N LEU A 125 1.76 -9.48 7.16
CA LEU A 125 3.06 -9.45 7.84
C LEU A 125 3.53 -10.86 8.21
N HIS A 126 2.64 -11.70 8.68
CA HIS A 126 2.93 -13.11 8.94
C HIS A 126 3.31 -13.88 7.69
N TYR A 127 2.63 -13.62 6.59
CA TYR A 127 2.96 -14.24 5.31
C TYR A 127 4.37 -13.85 4.84
N LEU A 128 4.73 -12.58 4.96
CA LEU A 128 6.08 -12.11 4.65
C LEU A 128 7.13 -12.76 5.56
N LYS A 129 6.85 -12.87 6.86
CA LYS A 129 7.72 -13.55 7.82
C LYS A 129 8.01 -15.00 7.40
N LYS A 130 6.97 -15.76 7.08
CA LYS A 130 7.11 -17.15 6.61
C LYS A 130 7.97 -17.25 5.35
N ARG A 131 7.81 -16.31 4.43
CA ARG A 131 8.63 -16.27 3.21
C ARG A 131 10.09 -16.01 3.51
N GLY A 132 10.39 -15.17 4.49
CA GLY A 132 11.76 -14.86 4.92
C GLY A 132 12.45 -16.01 5.64
N GLU A 133 11.70 -16.98 6.18
CA GLU A 133 12.22 -18.15 6.89
C GLU A 133 12.53 -19.34 5.96
N LYS A 134 12.22 -19.25 4.69
CA LYS A 134 12.48 -20.32 3.72
C LYS A 134 13.86 -20.24 3.09
#